data_491ccc765ab1ac78bdab39ea9b116f0f
#
_entry.id   491ccc765ab1ac78bdab39ea9b116f0f
#
_cell.length_a   1.000
_cell.length_b   1.000
_cell.length_c   1.000
_cell.angle_alpha   90.00
_cell.angle_beta   90.00
_cell.angle_gamma   90.00
#
_symmetry.space_group_name_H-M   'P 1'
#
loop_
_entity.id
_entity.type
_entity.pdbx_description
1 polymer ?
#
loop_
_entity_poly.entity_id
_entity_poly.type
_entity_poly.pdbx_seq_one_letter_code
_entity_poly.pdbx_strand_id
1 'polypeptide(L)'
;TAFFGLSPYTVTIQEARPWTLSEAWAVFNFGLLLMIGGIFALLYKNWKEYRPGHIFVLVWSFFIIIAAFREVRYEYYLAVNIALLGGICAGFALEHAWPDILAMGKKAAVKEPEPEQKEVKGSTKKKKADRISQKSTRKAVSKSKINYVNILFAGLACAFALIFAVLSLQQQYAVASSEGIRMNQDWRESLEWMNGNTPETGVDYYTIYEEDNFTYPATAYGVMSWWDYGHMITYLANRIPNSNPFQAGVAGPNGSATFFVSGMESATNQVADNQGTRYVMTDIEMATGKFWAMATWYNATEKQAPYQPTYYIPDPANPGTYQPLTAYKDLYFLTTVSRLHNFDGSYTPAGEVYYIEYTTSIGSRPDQAVITTATVMDA
;
A
#
# COMPACT_ATOMS: atom_id res chain seq x y z
N THR A 1 -19.04 -19.92 -5.02
CA THR A 1 -18.43 -19.05 -4.01
C THR A 1 -17.04 -19.54 -3.73
N ALA A 2 -16.07 -19.04 -4.50
CA ALA A 2 -14.69 -19.45 -4.36
C ALA A 2 -14.15 -18.90 -3.04
N PHE A 3 -13.75 -19.77 -2.15
CA PHE A 3 -13.07 -19.43 -0.89
C PHE A 3 -11.78 -18.59 -1.11
N PHE A 4 -11.35 -18.48 -2.38
CA PHE A 4 -10.15 -17.77 -2.83
C PHE A 4 -10.35 -16.87 -4.06
N GLY A 5 -11.57 -16.70 -4.58
CA GLY A 5 -11.86 -15.82 -5.70
C GLY A 5 -12.03 -14.37 -5.24
N LEU A 6 -11.34 -13.43 -5.88
CA LEU A 6 -11.61 -12.01 -5.72
C LEU A 6 -12.98 -11.69 -6.33
N SER A 7 -13.84 -11.00 -5.60
CA SER A 7 -15.06 -10.42 -6.15
C SER A 7 -14.70 -9.47 -7.31
N PRO A 8 -15.50 -9.37 -8.38
CA PRO A 8 -15.26 -8.38 -9.44
C PRO A 8 -15.19 -6.95 -8.90
N TYR A 9 -15.85 -6.68 -7.79
CA TYR A 9 -15.81 -5.37 -7.12
C TYR A 9 -14.50 -5.13 -6.38
N THR A 10 -13.85 -6.17 -5.86
CA THR A 10 -12.58 -6.05 -5.12
C THR A 10 -11.47 -5.45 -6.00
N VAL A 11 -11.47 -5.73 -7.30
CA VAL A 11 -10.47 -5.18 -8.22
C VAL A 11 -10.59 -3.66 -8.42
N THR A 12 -11.75 -3.07 -8.07
CA THR A 12 -11.96 -1.62 -8.13
C THR A 12 -11.45 -0.89 -6.90
N ILE A 13 -11.00 -1.64 -5.88
CA ILE A 13 -10.49 -1.12 -4.63
C ILE A 13 -8.96 -1.24 -4.68
N GLN A 14 -8.28 -0.11 -4.76
CA GLN A 14 -6.83 -0.07 -4.96
C GLN A 14 -6.06 -0.84 -3.88
N GLU A 15 -6.49 -0.78 -2.64
CA GLU A 15 -5.86 -1.44 -1.49
C GLU A 15 -6.13 -2.95 -1.43
N ALA A 16 -7.14 -3.44 -2.15
CA ALA A 16 -7.53 -4.85 -2.15
C ALA A 16 -6.87 -5.67 -3.28
N ARG A 17 -6.02 -5.06 -4.09
CA ARG A 17 -5.28 -5.75 -5.13
C ARG A 17 -4.16 -6.62 -4.56
N PRO A 18 -3.75 -7.69 -5.28
CA PRO A 18 -2.59 -8.48 -4.88
C PRO A 18 -1.31 -7.63 -4.83
N TRP A 19 -0.46 -7.95 -3.86
CA TRP A 19 0.84 -7.31 -3.67
C TRP A 19 1.92 -8.08 -4.44
N THR A 20 2.78 -7.39 -5.17
CA THR A 20 3.85 -8.02 -5.96
C THR A 20 5.18 -8.00 -5.20
N LEU A 21 6.08 -8.93 -5.53
CA LEU A 21 7.43 -8.97 -4.95
C LEU A 21 8.24 -7.70 -5.27
N SER A 22 8.04 -7.09 -6.44
CA SER A 22 8.70 -5.85 -6.82
C SER A 22 8.25 -4.67 -5.95
N GLU A 23 6.95 -4.58 -5.66
CA GLU A 23 6.40 -3.59 -4.73
C GLU A 23 6.88 -3.83 -3.30
N ALA A 24 6.85 -5.10 -2.85
CA ALA A 24 7.40 -5.48 -1.55
C ALA A 24 8.86 -5.04 -1.39
N TRP A 25 9.67 -5.25 -2.43
CA TRP A 25 11.06 -4.82 -2.42
C TRP A 25 11.20 -3.29 -2.44
N ALA A 26 10.39 -2.59 -3.23
CA ALA A 26 10.41 -1.13 -3.28
C ALA A 26 10.10 -0.50 -1.91
N VAL A 27 9.17 -1.09 -1.15
CA VAL A 27 8.77 -0.57 0.18
C VAL A 27 9.75 -1.00 1.27
N PHE A 28 10.08 -2.30 1.35
CA PHE A 28 10.81 -2.87 2.49
C PHE A 28 12.27 -3.24 2.22
N ASN A 29 12.71 -3.26 0.96
CA ASN A 29 14.08 -3.51 0.54
C ASN A 29 14.83 -4.56 1.40
N PHE A 30 15.96 -4.20 2.02
CA PHE A 30 16.76 -5.10 2.87
C PHE A 30 16.03 -5.58 4.13
N GLY A 31 14.94 -4.93 4.55
CA GLY A 31 14.08 -5.40 5.64
C GLY A 31 13.49 -6.78 5.38
N LEU A 32 13.17 -7.12 4.12
CA LEU A 32 12.69 -8.46 3.75
C LEU A 32 13.74 -9.54 3.99
N LEU A 33 15.01 -9.26 3.69
CA LEU A 33 16.11 -10.20 3.95
C LEU A 33 16.33 -10.42 5.45
N LEU A 34 16.25 -9.33 6.22
CA LEU A 34 16.33 -9.39 7.68
C LEU A 34 15.14 -10.14 8.28
N MET A 35 13.93 -9.97 7.75
CA MET A 35 12.75 -10.73 8.15
C MET A 35 12.96 -12.22 7.94
N ILE A 36 13.45 -12.64 6.78
CA ILE A 36 13.77 -14.04 6.49
C ILE A 36 14.82 -14.56 7.47
N GLY A 37 15.90 -13.81 7.69
CA GLY A 37 16.93 -14.15 8.67
C GLY A 37 16.37 -14.30 10.09
N GLY A 38 15.45 -13.43 10.49
CA GLY A 38 14.75 -13.48 11.78
C GLY A 38 13.88 -14.72 11.93
N ILE A 39 13.16 -15.12 10.87
CA ILE A 39 12.38 -16.36 10.85
C ILE A 39 13.32 -17.57 11.11
N PHE A 40 14.43 -17.67 10.37
CA PHE A 40 15.40 -18.74 10.57
C PHE A 40 16.03 -18.72 11.97
N ALA A 41 16.35 -17.53 12.51
CA ALA A 41 16.87 -17.40 13.87
C ALA A 41 15.87 -17.89 14.92
N LEU A 42 14.57 -17.56 14.79
CA LEU A 42 13.53 -18.05 15.68
C LEU A 42 13.31 -19.56 15.55
N LEU A 43 13.28 -20.10 14.34
CA LEU A 43 13.17 -21.54 14.11
C LEU A 43 14.33 -22.29 14.78
N TYR A 44 15.57 -21.79 14.60
CA TYR A 44 16.76 -22.36 15.22
C TYR A 44 16.71 -22.29 16.76
N LYS A 45 16.35 -21.12 17.33
CA LYS A 45 16.22 -20.96 18.79
C LYS A 45 15.14 -21.86 19.36
N ASN A 46 14.00 -21.98 18.68
CA ASN A 46 12.89 -22.81 19.13
C ASN A 46 13.18 -24.33 18.99
N TRP A 47 13.98 -24.73 18.01
CA TRP A 47 14.49 -26.11 17.92
C TRP A 47 15.35 -26.47 19.11
N LYS A 48 16.19 -25.54 19.59
CA LYS A 48 17.05 -25.72 20.74
C LYS A 48 16.30 -25.72 22.07
N GLU A 49 15.38 -24.79 22.20
CA GLU A 49 14.58 -24.56 23.40
C GLU A 49 13.20 -24.07 23.03
N TYR A 50 12.18 -24.85 23.38
CA TYR A 50 10.79 -24.48 23.11
C TYR A 50 10.40 -23.23 23.88
N ARG A 51 9.94 -22.20 23.15
CA ARG A 51 9.45 -20.95 23.73
C ARG A 51 8.14 -20.53 23.04
N PRO A 52 7.00 -20.50 23.76
CA PRO A 52 5.71 -20.18 23.17
C PRO A 52 5.68 -18.84 22.42
N GLY A 53 6.41 -17.82 22.92
CA GLY A 53 6.51 -16.51 22.27
C GLY A 53 7.17 -16.57 20.90
N HIS A 54 8.15 -17.46 20.67
CA HIS A 54 8.78 -17.65 19.35
C HIS A 54 7.77 -18.23 18.36
N ILE A 55 6.97 -19.21 18.80
CA ILE A 55 5.94 -19.83 17.96
C ILE A 55 4.86 -18.81 17.63
N PHE A 56 4.41 -18.02 18.61
CA PHE A 56 3.42 -16.97 18.38
C PHE A 56 3.90 -16.00 17.28
N VAL A 57 5.12 -15.48 17.37
CA VAL A 57 5.68 -14.56 16.36
C VAL A 57 5.76 -15.23 14.99
N LEU A 58 6.18 -16.48 14.89
CA LEU A 58 6.26 -17.21 13.62
C LEU A 58 4.88 -17.42 13.00
N VAL A 59 3.89 -17.86 13.77
CA VAL A 59 2.53 -18.09 13.30
C VAL A 59 1.87 -16.76 12.90
N TRP A 60 1.99 -15.74 13.73
CA TRP A 60 1.48 -14.41 13.42
C TRP A 60 2.11 -13.86 12.12
N SER A 61 3.43 -13.93 11.99
CA SER A 61 4.12 -13.46 10.77
C SER A 61 3.70 -14.25 9.53
N PHE A 62 3.50 -15.56 9.65
CA PHE A 62 3.04 -16.40 8.54
C PHE A 62 1.68 -15.93 8.01
N PHE A 63 0.70 -15.68 8.89
CA PHE A 63 -0.62 -15.21 8.45
C PHE A 63 -0.59 -13.80 7.87
N ILE A 64 0.20 -12.89 8.45
CA ILE A 64 0.33 -11.52 7.94
C ILE A 64 1.03 -11.50 6.57
N ILE A 65 2.07 -12.32 6.35
CA ILE A 65 2.72 -12.45 5.04
C ILE A 65 1.71 -12.91 3.98
N ILE A 66 0.91 -13.94 4.27
CA ILE A 66 -0.12 -14.42 3.34
C ILE A 66 -1.15 -13.32 3.07
N ALA A 67 -1.63 -12.64 4.11
CA ALA A 67 -2.59 -11.56 3.97
C ALA A 67 -2.04 -10.42 3.11
N ALA A 68 -0.79 -9.98 3.32
CA ALA A 68 -0.16 -8.92 2.55
C ALA A 68 -0.01 -9.29 1.06
N PHE A 69 0.39 -10.54 0.75
CA PHE A 69 0.46 -10.99 -0.65
C PHE A 69 -0.91 -11.08 -1.33
N ARG A 70 -1.96 -11.30 -0.57
CA ARG A 70 -3.32 -11.30 -1.11
C ARG A 70 -3.87 -9.89 -1.36
N GLU A 71 -3.63 -8.98 -0.44
CA GLU A 71 -4.16 -7.61 -0.50
C GLU A 71 -3.12 -6.63 0.06
N VAL A 72 -2.75 -5.65 -0.75
CA VAL A 72 -1.72 -4.66 -0.40
C VAL A 72 -2.04 -3.90 0.89
N ARG A 73 -3.32 -3.76 1.25
CA ARG A 73 -3.74 -3.10 2.49
C ARG A 73 -3.16 -3.70 3.77
N TYR A 74 -2.63 -4.93 3.74
CA TYR A 74 -2.01 -5.56 4.90
C TYR A 74 -0.51 -5.31 5.00
N GLU A 75 0.10 -4.57 4.05
CA GLU A 75 1.54 -4.29 4.08
C GLU A 75 1.97 -3.51 5.32
N TYR A 76 1.15 -2.58 5.81
CA TYR A 76 1.49 -1.80 7.00
C TYR A 76 1.48 -2.64 8.29
N TYR A 77 0.67 -3.69 8.36
CA TYR A 77 0.77 -4.66 9.45
C TYR A 77 2.06 -5.47 9.33
N LEU A 78 2.44 -5.85 8.10
CA LEU A 78 3.67 -6.59 7.85
C LEU A 78 4.92 -5.78 8.24
N ALA A 79 4.88 -4.45 8.18
CA ALA A 79 5.97 -3.59 8.61
C ALA A 79 6.39 -3.87 10.07
N VAL A 80 5.42 -4.12 10.97
CA VAL A 80 5.70 -4.48 12.38
C VAL A 80 6.44 -5.80 12.47
N ASN A 81 6.01 -6.80 11.68
CA ASN A 81 6.68 -8.11 11.66
C ASN A 81 8.10 -8.02 11.08
N ILE A 82 8.30 -7.19 10.03
CA ILE A 82 9.63 -6.95 9.44
C ILE A 82 10.56 -6.30 10.47
N ALA A 83 10.10 -5.27 11.17
CA ALA A 83 10.90 -4.61 12.19
C ALA A 83 11.27 -5.57 13.35
N LEU A 84 10.30 -6.34 13.84
CA LEU A 84 10.50 -7.30 14.91
C LEU A 84 11.48 -8.42 14.49
N LEU A 85 11.23 -9.07 13.35
CA LEU A 85 12.06 -10.16 12.86
C LEU A 85 13.44 -9.67 12.42
N GLY A 86 13.53 -8.48 11.84
CA GLY A 86 14.81 -7.84 11.51
C GLY A 86 15.65 -7.56 12.76
N GLY A 87 15.02 -7.05 13.82
CA GLY A 87 15.67 -6.89 15.14
C GLY A 87 16.13 -8.21 15.73
N ILE A 88 15.33 -9.27 15.61
CA ILE A 88 15.71 -10.62 16.05
C ILE A 88 16.89 -11.16 15.22
N CYS A 89 16.90 -10.95 13.91
CA CYS A 89 18.01 -11.34 13.03
C CYS A 89 19.32 -10.65 13.45
N ALA A 90 19.30 -9.34 13.58
CA ALA A 90 20.47 -8.56 13.98
C ALA A 90 20.95 -8.91 15.40
N GLY A 91 20.02 -9.05 16.35
CA GLY A 91 20.33 -9.47 17.72
C GLY A 91 20.92 -10.86 17.78
N PHE A 92 20.40 -11.82 17.02
CA PHE A 92 20.95 -13.18 16.93
C PHE A 92 22.35 -13.18 16.34
N ALA A 93 22.58 -12.43 15.29
CA ALA A 93 23.88 -12.31 14.64
C ALA A 93 24.93 -11.68 15.60
N LEU A 94 24.55 -10.62 16.31
CA LEU A 94 25.41 -9.97 17.31
C LEU A 94 25.70 -10.88 18.50
N GLU A 95 24.70 -11.61 19.01
CA GLU A 95 24.87 -12.55 20.11
C GLU A 95 25.96 -13.59 19.79
N HIS A 96 25.99 -14.11 18.55
CA HIS A 96 26.97 -15.09 18.11
C HIS A 96 28.34 -14.48 17.79
N ALA A 97 28.39 -13.25 17.32
CA ALA A 97 29.64 -12.57 16.98
C ALA A 97 30.33 -11.90 18.19
N TRP A 98 29.58 -11.61 19.26
CA TRP A 98 30.07 -10.84 20.39
C TRP A 98 31.36 -11.38 21.04
N PRO A 99 31.49 -12.71 21.32
CA PRO A 99 32.71 -13.27 21.84
C PRO A 99 33.93 -13.07 20.93
N ASP A 100 33.69 -13.16 19.59
CA ASP A 100 34.74 -13.03 18.58
C ASP A 100 35.18 -11.55 18.44
N ILE A 101 34.26 -10.62 18.53
CA ILE A 101 34.51 -9.16 18.53
C ILE A 101 35.37 -8.78 19.75
N LEU A 102 35.01 -9.28 20.94
CA LEU A 102 35.77 -9.01 22.16
C LEU A 102 37.20 -9.62 22.08
N ALA A 103 37.33 -10.81 21.46
CA ALA A 103 38.65 -11.45 21.28
C ALA A 103 39.54 -10.64 20.30
N MET A 104 38.93 -10.02 19.28
CA MET A 104 39.60 -9.13 18.32
C MET A 104 40.11 -7.85 18.98
N GLY A 105 39.28 -7.21 19.83
CA GLY A 105 39.68 -6.03 20.58
C GLY A 105 40.87 -6.29 21.53
N LYS A 106 40.86 -7.43 22.21
CA LYS A 106 42.00 -7.84 23.08
C LYS A 106 43.29 -8.09 22.31
N LYS A 107 43.23 -8.62 21.10
CA LYS A 107 44.41 -8.79 20.24
C LYS A 107 44.97 -7.46 19.73
N ALA A 108 44.11 -6.49 19.43
CA ALA A 108 44.52 -5.17 19.02
C ALA A 108 45.25 -4.40 20.15
N ALA A 109 44.71 -4.47 21.38
CA ALA A 109 45.31 -3.85 22.56
C ALA A 109 46.67 -4.45 22.97
N VAL A 110 46.94 -5.71 22.63
CA VAL A 110 48.26 -6.37 22.92
C VAL A 110 49.30 -6.04 21.85
N LYS A 111 48.95 -5.40 20.75
CA LYS A 111 49.90 -5.02 19.67
C LYS A 111 50.47 -3.59 19.83
N GLU A 112 50.05 -2.82 20.80
CA GLU A 112 50.77 -1.58 21.12
C GLU A 112 52.12 -1.96 21.76
N PRO A 113 53.28 -1.49 21.22
CA PRO A 113 54.58 -1.77 21.78
C PRO A 113 54.69 -1.06 23.13
N GLU A 114 54.94 -1.87 24.22
CA GLU A 114 55.42 -1.28 25.46
C GLU A 114 56.67 -0.47 25.17
N PRO A 115 56.82 0.78 25.68
CA PRO A 115 58.02 1.56 25.50
C PRO A 115 59.21 0.80 26.18
N GLU A 116 60.26 0.57 25.44
CA GLU A 116 61.52 -0.03 25.94
C GLU A 116 62.02 0.76 27.17
N GLN A 117 61.82 0.19 28.37
CA GLN A 117 62.50 0.66 29.56
C GLN A 117 63.94 0.15 29.49
N LYS A 118 64.86 1.07 29.24
CA LYS A 118 66.31 0.87 29.33
C LYS A 118 66.65 0.32 30.71
N GLU A 119 67.13 -0.93 30.76
CA GLU A 119 67.67 -1.53 32.00
C GLU A 119 68.89 -0.74 32.51
N VAL A 120 68.72 -0.13 33.69
CA VAL A 120 69.84 0.29 34.52
C VAL A 120 70.34 -0.91 35.28
N LYS A 121 71.56 -1.35 34.98
CA LYS A 121 72.30 -2.38 35.72
C LYS A 121 72.58 -1.91 37.14
N GLY A 122 72.02 -2.55 38.13
CA GLY A 122 72.33 -2.43 39.56
C GLY A 122 72.11 -3.73 40.33
N SER A 123 73.22 -4.33 40.68
CA SER A 123 73.47 -5.47 41.60
C SER A 123 72.45 -5.64 42.73
N THR A 124 71.97 -6.84 43.00
CA THR A 124 72.36 -7.70 44.17
C THR A 124 71.31 -8.78 44.44
N LYS A 125 71.91 -9.98 44.81
CA LYS A 125 71.23 -11.17 45.27
C LYS A 125 70.16 -10.93 46.37
N LYS A 126 68.92 -11.37 46.12
CA LYS A 126 68.02 -12.10 47.08
C LYS A 126 66.63 -12.17 46.41
N LYS A 127 66.11 -13.34 46.26
CA LYS A 127 64.72 -13.82 46.22
C LYS A 127 64.49 -14.93 45.22
N LYS A 128 65.00 -16.10 45.57
CA LYS A 128 64.72 -17.36 44.89
C LYS A 128 63.41 -18.03 45.36
N ALA A 129 62.70 -17.40 46.35
CA ALA A 129 61.52 -18.02 47.01
C ALA A 129 60.18 -17.54 46.39
N ASP A 130 60.09 -16.30 45.83
CA ASP A 130 58.80 -15.78 45.34
C ASP A 130 58.48 -16.11 43.86
N ARG A 131 59.40 -16.83 43.16
CA ARG A 131 59.16 -17.21 41.75
C ARG A 131 58.33 -18.46 41.55
N ILE A 132 58.02 -19.21 42.60
CA ILE A 132 57.29 -20.49 42.51
C ILE A 132 55.78 -20.25 42.73
N SER A 133 55.38 -19.19 43.44
CA SER A 133 53.96 -18.88 43.71
C SER A 133 53.24 -18.11 42.56
N GLN A 134 53.95 -17.44 41.66
CA GLN A 134 53.32 -16.71 40.56
C GLN A 134 53.17 -17.51 39.26
N LYS A 135 53.65 -18.77 39.23
CA LYS A 135 53.59 -19.61 38.02
C LYS A 135 52.36 -20.51 37.95
N SER A 136 51.52 -20.53 38.99
CA SER A 136 50.33 -21.43 39.01
C SER A 136 48.99 -20.77 38.67
N THR A 137 48.94 -19.46 38.37
CA THR A 137 47.68 -18.75 38.06
C THR A 137 47.63 -18.19 36.64
N ARG A 138 48.61 -18.46 35.79
CA ARG A 138 48.41 -18.31 34.35
C ARG A 138 47.71 -19.55 33.80
N LYS A 139 46.44 -19.75 34.12
CA LYS A 139 45.56 -20.60 33.34
C LYS A 139 45.74 -20.17 31.88
N ALA A 140 46.20 -21.13 31.06
CA ALA A 140 46.30 -20.94 29.64
C ALA A 140 44.98 -20.37 29.11
N VAL A 141 44.99 -19.09 28.74
CA VAL A 141 43.92 -18.52 27.95
C VAL A 141 44.03 -19.27 26.63
N SER A 142 43.16 -20.27 26.49
CA SER A 142 42.96 -20.97 25.21
C SER A 142 42.88 -19.91 24.15
N LYS A 143 43.75 -19.95 23.15
CA LYS A 143 43.65 -19.08 21.96
C LYS A 143 42.38 -19.50 21.24
N SER A 144 41.23 -18.94 21.63
CA SER A 144 39.99 -19.12 20.92
C SER A 144 40.24 -18.58 19.49
N LYS A 145 40.11 -19.45 18.50
CA LYS A 145 40.16 -19.06 17.10
C LYS A 145 38.99 -18.10 16.89
N ILE A 146 39.28 -16.85 16.49
CA ILE A 146 38.27 -15.87 16.13
C ILE A 146 37.51 -16.39 14.91
N ASN A 147 36.20 -16.46 14.99
CA ASN A 147 35.37 -16.84 13.87
C ASN A 147 34.96 -15.56 13.08
N TYR A 148 35.75 -15.26 12.06
CA TYR A 148 35.46 -14.08 11.20
C TYR A 148 34.13 -14.17 10.47
N VAL A 149 33.57 -15.38 10.27
CA VAL A 149 32.25 -15.55 9.61
C VAL A 149 31.13 -14.98 10.49
N ASN A 150 31.19 -15.20 11.81
CA ASN A 150 30.21 -14.61 12.73
C ASN A 150 30.26 -13.08 12.71
N ILE A 151 31.49 -12.52 12.69
CA ILE A 151 31.68 -11.06 12.65
C ILE A 151 31.15 -10.48 11.34
N LEU A 152 31.45 -11.14 10.21
CA LEU A 152 30.96 -10.73 8.89
C LEU A 152 29.42 -10.77 8.85
N PHE A 153 28.82 -11.86 9.33
CA PHE A 153 27.36 -12.01 9.34
C PHE A 153 26.69 -10.94 10.21
N ALA A 154 27.24 -10.65 11.39
CA ALA A 154 26.73 -9.57 12.25
C ALA A 154 26.91 -8.19 11.60
N GLY A 155 28.05 -7.94 10.95
CA GLY A 155 28.31 -6.72 10.21
C GLY A 155 27.30 -6.51 9.06
N LEU A 156 27.03 -7.54 8.28
CA LEU A 156 26.05 -7.50 7.20
C LEU A 156 24.63 -7.29 7.74
N ALA A 157 24.22 -7.98 8.81
CA ALA A 157 22.91 -7.81 9.40
C ALA A 157 22.70 -6.38 9.93
N CYS A 158 23.70 -5.82 10.60
CA CYS A 158 23.66 -4.43 11.07
C CYS A 158 23.66 -3.43 9.92
N ALA A 159 24.45 -3.67 8.87
CA ALA A 159 24.49 -2.81 7.69
C ALA A 159 23.13 -2.82 6.98
N PHE A 160 22.52 -3.98 6.77
CA PHE A 160 21.18 -4.07 6.16
C PHE A 160 20.11 -3.41 7.03
N ALA A 161 20.18 -3.56 8.35
CA ALA A 161 19.27 -2.87 9.26
C ALA A 161 19.40 -1.33 9.17
N LEU A 162 20.63 -0.82 9.09
CA LEU A 162 20.91 0.60 8.94
C LEU A 162 20.41 1.12 7.57
N ILE A 163 20.73 0.42 6.48
CA ILE A 163 20.28 0.78 5.14
C ILE A 163 18.75 0.80 5.08
N PHE A 164 18.11 -0.25 5.59
CA PHE A 164 16.65 -0.31 5.67
C PHE A 164 16.06 0.88 6.44
N ALA A 165 16.62 1.19 7.60
CA ALA A 165 16.14 2.32 8.40
C ALA A 165 16.31 3.67 7.68
N VAL A 166 17.47 3.90 7.05
CA VAL A 166 17.75 5.14 6.30
C VAL A 166 16.81 5.28 5.11
N LEU A 167 16.67 4.23 4.29
CA LEU A 167 15.78 4.26 3.12
C LEU A 167 14.32 4.43 3.53
N SER A 168 13.87 3.75 4.59
CA SER A 168 12.51 3.91 5.11
C SER A 168 12.26 5.33 5.62
N LEU A 169 13.22 5.94 6.33
CA LEU A 169 13.10 7.32 6.80
C LEU A 169 13.07 8.32 5.64
N GLN A 170 13.93 8.13 4.61
CA GLN A 170 13.92 8.96 3.41
C GLN A 170 12.58 8.88 2.68
N GLN A 171 12.03 7.67 2.52
CA GLN A 171 10.75 7.46 1.87
C GLN A 171 9.60 8.12 2.67
N GLN A 172 9.58 7.93 3.99
CA GLN A 172 8.57 8.57 4.84
C GLN A 172 8.69 10.10 4.85
N TYR A 173 9.91 10.62 4.86
CA TYR A 173 10.13 12.06 4.76
C TYR A 173 9.67 12.62 3.41
N ALA A 174 9.94 11.91 2.31
CA ALA A 174 9.47 12.31 0.98
C ALA A 174 7.92 12.32 0.90
N VAL A 175 7.25 11.32 1.47
CA VAL A 175 5.78 11.29 1.55
C VAL A 175 5.23 12.39 2.47
N ALA A 176 5.85 12.64 3.61
CA ALA A 176 5.41 13.66 4.56
C ALA A 176 5.66 15.08 4.07
N SER A 177 6.72 15.30 3.27
CA SER A 177 7.08 16.62 2.70
C SER A 177 6.44 16.88 1.34
N SER A 178 6.08 15.84 0.59
CA SER A 178 5.13 16.00 -0.51
C SER A 178 3.81 16.43 0.12
N GLU A 179 3.01 17.22 -0.56
CA GLU A 179 1.71 17.67 -0.01
C GLU A 179 0.76 16.51 0.35
N GLY A 180 1.26 15.28 0.34
CA GLY A 180 0.63 14.06 0.82
C GLY A 180 -0.65 13.70 0.08
N ILE A 181 -1.38 12.73 0.59
CA ILE A 181 -2.77 12.47 0.21
C ILE A 181 -3.60 13.54 0.92
N ARG A 182 -3.50 14.79 0.45
CA ARG A 182 -4.40 15.84 0.88
C ARG A 182 -5.64 15.78 0.00
N MET A 183 -6.76 16.09 0.62
CA MET A 183 -7.97 16.37 -0.13
C MET A 183 -7.67 17.48 -1.15
N ASN A 184 -8.08 17.28 -2.40
CA ASN A 184 -7.99 18.31 -3.43
C ASN A 184 -8.64 19.60 -2.93
N GLN A 185 -8.04 20.75 -3.25
CA GLN A 185 -8.50 22.05 -2.80
C GLN A 185 -9.96 22.32 -3.24
N ASP A 186 -10.30 21.95 -4.48
CA ASP A 186 -11.66 22.14 -5.02
C ASP A 186 -12.69 21.34 -4.23
N TRP A 187 -12.37 20.09 -3.84
CA TRP A 187 -13.21 19.28 -2.96
C TRP A 187 -13.38 19.93 -1.61
N ARG A 188 -12.30 20.42 -1.03
CA ARG A 188 -12.33 21.06 0.29
C ARG A 188 -13.23 22.30 0.27
N GLU A 189 -13.00 23.20 -0.68
CA GLU A 189 -13.78 24.43 -0.82
C GLU A 189 -15.27 24.15 -1.10
N SER A 190 -15.56 23.16 -1.96
CA SER A 190 -16.92 22.74 -2.25
C SER A 190 -17.65 22.18 -1.04
N LEU A 191 -16.96 21.36 -0.22
CA LEU A 191 -17.54 20.79 1.00
C LEU A 191 -17.72 21.84 2.11
N GLU A 192 -16.76 22.75 2.29
CA GLU A 192 -16.87 23.90 3.21
C GLU A 192 -18.02 24.83 2.77
N TRP A 193 -18.14 25.10 1.46
CA TRP A 193 -19.27 25.85 0.91
C TRP A 193 -20.60 25.14 1.19
N MET A 194 -20.67 23.83 0.95
CA MET A 194 -21.89 23.03 1.19
C MET A 194 -22.31 23.11 2.66
N ASN A 195 -21.37 23.03 3.59
CA ASN A 195 -21.62 23.15 5.02
C ASN A 195 -22.35 24.46 5.35
N GLY A 196 -21.85 25.60 4.83
CA GLY A 196 -22.36 26.91 5.15
C GLY A 196 -23.58 27.37 4.33
N ASN A 197 -23.82 26.77 3.15
CA ASN A 197 -24.79 27.29 2.17
C ASN A 197 -25.94 26.33 1.84
N THR A 198 -25.99 25.14 2.43
CA THR A 198 -27.09 24.19 2.24
C THR A 198 -27.86 23.99 3.54
N PRO A 199 -29.14 23.60 3.53
CA PRO A 199 -29.93 23.41 4.74
C PRO A 199 -29.32 22.37 5.69
N GLU A 200 -29.50 22.53 6.97
CA GLU A 200 -29.09 21.55 7.99
C GLU A 200 -29.96 20.29 7.88
N THR A 201 -29.29 19.13 8.03
CA THR A 201 -29.96 17.82 7.98
C THR A 201 -30.63 17.42 9.29
N GLY A 202 -30.30 18.10 10.39
CA GLY A 202 -30.79 17.77 11.72
C GLY A 202 -30.08 16.56 12.35
N VAL A 203 -29.00 16.05 11.74
CA VAL A 203 -28.20 14.95 12.26
C VAL A 203 -26.97 15.49 12.97
N ASP A 204 -26.64 14.95 14.11
CA ASP A 204 -25.36 15.22 14.79
C ASP A 204 -24.29 14.25 14.28
N TYR A 205 -23.33 14.74 13.50
CA TYR A 205 -22.27 13.96 12.87
C TYR A 205 -21.15 13.52 13.81
N TYR A 206 -21.18 13.93 15.07
CA TYR A 206 -20.24 13.56 16.11
C TYR A 206 -20.79 12.52 17.08
N THR A 207 -22.07 12.15 16.92
CA THR A 207 -22.74 11.12 17.72
C THR A 207 -22.75 9.79 17.00
N ILE A 208 -22.47 8.71 17.72
CA ILE A 208 -22.64 7.34 17.21
C ILE A 208 -24.10 6.94 17.48
N TYR A 209 -24.84 6.63 16.42
CA TYR A 209 -26.21 6.17 16.49
C TYR A 209 -26.27 4.65 16.46
N GLU A 210 -27.18 4.09 17.23
CA GLU A 210 -27.51 2.67 17.17
C GLU A 210 -28.51 2.42 16.02
N GLU A 211 -28.21 1.46 15.15
CA GLU A 211 -28.98 1.18 13.93
C GLU A 211 -30.48 0.92 14.23
N ASP A 212 -30.77 0.15 15.28
CA ASP A 212 -32.14 -0.23 15.64
C ASP A 212 -32.99 0.91 16.21
N ASN A 213 -32.37 1.99 16.70
CA ASN A 213 -33.05 3.09 17.39
C ASN A 213 -32.94 4.44 16.66
N PHE A 214 -32.26 4.47 15.50
CA PHE A 214 -32.08 5.72 14.77
C PHE A 214 -33.11 5.87 13.66
N THR A 215 -33.76 7.04 13.64
CA THR A 215 -34.62 7.47 12.52
C THR A 215 -34.13 8.83 12.03
N TYR A 216 -33.94 8.96 10.72
CA TYR A 216 -33.55 10.22 10.15
C TYR A 216 -34.58 11.31 10.41
N PRO A 217 -34.14 12.51 10.81
CA PRO A 217 -35.03 13.67 10.92
C PRO A 217 -35.76 13.97 9.61
N ALA A 218 -36.95 14.59 9.67
CA ALA A 218 -37.69 14.97 8.48
C ALA A 218 -36.97 15.98 7.56
N THR A 219 -35.97 16.67 8.10
CA THR A 219 -35.07 17.59 7.38
C THR A 219 -33.91 16.92 6.70
N ALA A 220 -33.69 15.62 6.98
CA ALA A 220 -32.56 14.87 6.42
C ALA A 220 -32.70 14.71 4.90
N TYR A 221 -31.55 14.79 4.22
CA TYR A 221 -31.44 14.53 2.79
C TYR A 221 -30.04 13.98 2.47
N GLY A 222 -29.94 13.31 1.34
CA GLY A 222 -28.69 12.71 0.86
C GLY A 222 -27.91 13.63 -0.08
N VAL A 223 -26.59 13.42 -0.11
CA VAL A 223 -25.67 13.96 -1.13
C VAL A 223 -25.15 12.78 -1.94
N MET A 224 -25.48 12.76 -3.23
CA MET A 224 -25.06 11.75 -4.16
C MET A 224 -23.65 12.06 -4.69
N SER A 225 -22.71 11.17 -4.41
CA SER A 225 -21.37 11.18 -4.98
C SER A 225 -20.84 9.75 -5.05
N TRP A 226 -19.65 9.55 -5.63
CA TRP A 226 -19.02 8.25 -5.59
C TRP A 226 -18.61 7.90 -4.16
N TRP A 227 -18.65 6.63 -3.81
CA TRP A 227 -18.47 6.16 -2.43
C TRP A 227 -17.14 6.58 -1.79
N ASP A 228 -16.07 6.77 -2.57
CA ASP A 228 -14.76 7.24 -2.10
C ASP A 228 -14.85 8.55 -1.30
N TYR A 229 -15.79 9.40 -1.66
CA TYR A 229 -15.95 10.75 -1.10
C TYR A 229 -16.90 10.82 0.10
N GLY A 230 -17.59 9.71 0.43
CA GLY A 230 -18.62 9.71 1.46
C GLY A 230 -18.14 10.21 2.82
N HIS A 231 -16.97 9.75 3.28
CA HIS A 231 -16.42 10.23 4.57
C HIS A 231 -16.03 11.71 4.54
N MET A 232 -15.61 12.24 3.40
CA MET A 232 -15.31 13.67 3.26
C MET A 232 -16.59 14.50 3.36
N ILE A 233 -17.66 14.05 2.72
CA ILE A 233 -19.00 14.68 2.77
C ILE A 233 -19.49 14.70 4.23
N THR A 234 -19.37 13.59 4.94
CA THR A 234 -19.76 13.52 6.36
C THR A 234 -18.91 14.46 7.22
N TYR A 235 -17.60 14.47 7.05
CA TYR A 235 -16.66 15.14 7.95
C TYR A 235 -16.61 16.65 7.74
N LEU A 236 -16.54 17.13 6.49
CA LEU A 236 -16.39 18.56 6.19
C LEU A 236 -17.71 19.25 5.92
N ALA A 237 -18.57 18.62 5.13
CA ALA A 237 -19.85 19.25 4.79
C ALA A 237 -20.92 19.06 5.87
N ASN A 238 -20.74 18.13 6.81
CA ASN A 238 -21.78 17.73 7.75
C ASN A 238 -23.08 17.41 7.00
N ARG A 239 -22.98 16.54 5.98
CA ARG A 239 -24.13 16.09 5.17
C ARG A 239 -24.12 14.57 5.06
N ILE A 240 -25.25 13.98 4.72
CA ILE A 240 -25.43 12.53 4.65
C ILE A 240 -25.04 12.06 3.24
N PRO A 241 -23.95 11.27 3.07
CA PRO A 241 -23.62 10.70 1.76
C PRO A 241 -24.58 9.55 1.43
N ASN A 242 -25.05 9.43 0.19
CA ASN A 242 -25.84 8.29 -0.27
C ASN A 242 -25.02 7.00 -0.41
N SER A 243 -23.70 7.13 -0.54
CA SER A 243 -22.74 6.02 -0.51
C SER A 243 -21.45 6.42 0.19
N ASN A 244 -20.74 5.44 0.79
CA ASN A 244 -19.56 5.71 1.59
C ASN A 244 -18.49 4.60 1.43
N PRO A 245 -17.25 4.79 1.95
CA PRO A 245 -16.17 3.81 1.86
C PRO A 245 -16.43 2.44 2.51
N PHE A 246 -17.47 2.25 3.31
CA PHE A 246 -17.95 0.93 3.70
C PHE A 246 -18.70 0.21 2.57
N GLN A 247 -18.83 0.88 1.39
CA GLN A 247 -19.50 0.38 0.19
C GLN A 247 -21.02 0.16 0.36
N ALA A 248 -21.59 0.74 1.40
CA ALA A 248 -23.02 0.84 1.51
C ALA A 248 -23.55 1.81 0.45
N GLY A 249 -24.70 1.47 -0.17
CA GLY A 249 -25.36 2.33 -1.16
C GLY A 249 -24.62 2.42 -2.52
N VAL A 250 -23.71 1.52 -2.86
CA VAL A 250 -22.93 1.57 -4.12
C VAL A 250 -23.59 0.77 -5.24
N ALA A 251 -23.86 -0.51 -4.99
CA ALA A 251 -24.43 -1.44 -5.98
C ALA A 251 -25.95 -1.52 -5.89
N GLY A 252 -26.54 -2.15 -6.92
CA GLY A 252 -27.98 -2.44 -6.97
C GLY A 252 -28.82 -1.30 -7.57
N PRO A 253 -30.16 -1.51 -7.66
CA PRO A 253 -31.03 -0.61 -8.39
C PRO A 253 -31.10 0.81 -7.80
N ASN A 254 -30.83 0.97 -6.52
CA ASN A 254 -30.79 2.26 -5.82
C ASN A 254 -29.37 2.72 -5.49
N GLY A 255 -28.34 2.06 -6.07
CA GLY A 255 -26.94 2.38 -5.76
C GLY A 255 -26.43 3.61 -6.52
N SER A 256 -25.37 4.22 -5.98
CA SER A 256 -24.68 5.34 -6.65
C SER A 256 -24.12 4.94 -8.03
N ALA A 257 -23.69 3.68 -8.22
CA ALA A 257 -23.27 3.18 -9.52
C ALA A 257 -24.41 3.26 -10.55
N THR A 258 -25.64 2.87 -10.17
CA THR A 258 -26.82 2.99 -11.04
C THR A 258 -27.16 4.43 -11.32
N PHE A 259 -27.08 5.31 -10.33
CA PHE A 259 -27.28 6.74 -10.53
C PHE A 259 -26.33 7.33 -11.58
N PHE A 260 -25.02 7.07 -11.44
CA PHE A 260 -24.02 7.71 -12.29
C PHE A 260 -23.85 7.09 -13.67
N VAL A 261 -24.08 5.77 -13.82
CA VAL A 261 -23.84 5.05 -15.08
C VAL A 261 -25.09 4.90 -15.93
N SER A 262 -26.29 4.99 -15.34
CA SER A 262 -27.52 4.94 -16.14
C SER A 262 -27.57 6.12 -17.11
N GLY A 263 -27.94 5.82 -18.37
CA GLY A 263 -28.25 6.85 -19.37
C GLY A 263 -29.72 7.27 -19.39
N MET A 264 -30.58 6.62 -18.60
CA MET A 264 -32.02 6.92 -18.55
C MET A 264 -32.32 7.86 -17.39
N GLU A 265 -32.78 9.04 -17.70
CA GLU A 265 -33.15 10.09 -16.73
C GLU A 265 -34.20 9.58 -15.71
N SER A 266 -35.21 8.82 -16.17
CA SER A 266 -36.20 8.24 -15.27
C SER A 266 -35.61 7.29 -14.21
N ALA A 267 -34.63 6.47 -14.60
CA ALA A 267 -33.95 5.56 -13.67
C ALA A 267 -33.07 6.35 -12.67
N THR A 268 -32.39 7.38 -13.15
CA THR A 268 -31.55 8.25 -12.31
C THR A 268 -32.41 9.02 -11.30
N ASN A 269 -33.54 9.61 -11.73
CA ASN A 269 -34.46 10.30 -10.84
C ASN A 269 -35.06 9.35 -9.80
N GLN A 270 -35.42 8.13 -10.20
CA GLN A 270 -35.94 7.14 -9.26
C GLN A 270 -34.91 6.80 -8.17
N VAL A 271 -33.63 6.66 -8.52
CA VAL A 271 -32.56 6.44 -7.54
C VAL A 271 -32.45 7.63 -6.59
N ALA A 272 -32.45 8.86 -7.13
CA ALA A 272 -32.38 10.08 -6.33
C ALA A 272 -33.55 10.18 -5.35
N ASP A 273 -34.77 9.93 -5.81
CA ASP A 273 -35.98 9.96 -4.97
C ASP A 273 -35.94 8.89 -3.87
N ASN A 274 -35.58 7.65 -4.24
CA ASN A 274 -35.52 6.54 -3.28
C ASN A 274 -34.44 6.74 -2.22
N GLN A 275 -33.37 7.46 -2.55
CA GLN A 275 -32.25 7.77 -1.64
C GLN A 275 -32.40 9.12 -0.92
N GLY A 276 -33.48 9.85 -1.16
CA GLY A 276 -33.67 11.19 -0.60
C GLY A 276 -32.58 12.17 -1.01
N THR A 277 -32.03 12.00 -2.21
CA THR A 277 -30.93 12.84 -2.73
C THR A 277 -31.39 14.25 -3.00
N ARG A 278 -30.69 15.23 -2.46
CA ARG A 278 -30.97 16.65 -2.73
C ARG A 278 -29.85 17.34 -3.49
N TYR A 279 -28.62 16.91 -3.31
CA TYR A 279 -27.43 17.45 -3.98
C TYR A 279 -26.63 16.34 -4.62
N VAL A 280 -25.95 16.68 -5.71
CA VAL A 280 -25.03 15.77 -6.42
C VAL A 280 -23.68 16.47 -6.52
N MET A 281 -22.62 15.74 -6.23
CA MET A 281 -21.24 16.19 -6.40
C MET A 281 -20.50 15.27 -7.36
N THR A 282 -19.89 15.85 -8.38
CA THR A 282 -19.07 15.15 -9.38
C THR A 282 -17.72 15.83 -9.52
N ASP A 283 -16.71 15.07 -9.95
CA ASP A 283 -15.40 15.57 -10.30
C ASP A 283 -14.88 14.92 -11.59
N ILE A 284 -13.76 15.42 -12.08
CA ILE A 284 -13.10 14.90 -13.29
C ILE A 284 -12.68 13.42 -13.13
N GLU A 285 -12.28 13.01 -11.94
CA GLU A 285 -11.90 11.62 -11.67
C GLU A 285 -13.08 10.67 -11.81
N MET A 286 -14.27 11.09 -11.38
CA MET A 286 -15.50 10.33 -11.58
C MET A 286 -15.85 10.18 -13.05
N ALA A 287 -15.71 11.26 -13.81
CA ALA A 287 -16.00 11.25 -15.24
C ALA A 287 -14.94 10.48 -16.06
N THR A 288 -13.71 10.35 -15.57
CA THR A 288 -12.59 9.75 -16.32
C THR A 288 -11.96 8.55 -15.60
N GLY A 289 -11.06 8.79 -14.68
CA GLY A 289 -10.20 7.78 -14.05
C GLY A 289 -10.96 6.74 -13.23
N LYS A 290 -12.10 7.11 -12.61
CA LYS A 290 -12.92 6.21 -11.78
C LYS A 290 -14.13 5.63 -12.51
N PHE A 291 -14.42 6.08 -13.73
CA PHE A 291 -15.60 5.61 -14.48
C PHE A 291 -15.63 4.09 -14.63
N TRP A 292 -14.50 3.45 -14.91
CA TRP A 292 -14.41 2.00 -15.05
C TRP A 292 -14.85 1.26 -13.77
N ALA A 293 -14.57 1.83 -12.60
CA ALA A 293 -14.99 1.27 -11.32
C ALA A 293 -16.51 1.40 -11.18
N MET A 294 -17.09 2.58 -11.44
CA MET A 294 -18.53 2.78 -11.41
C MET A 294 -19.25 1.84 -12.37
N ALA A 295 -18.77 1.70 -13.60
CA ALA A 295 -19.32 0.76 -14.59
C ALA A 295 -19.23 -0.70 -14.13
N THR A 296 -18.15 -1.10 -13.42
CA THR A 296 -18.01 -2.43 -12.82
C THR A 296 -19.03 -2.67 -11.71
N TRP A 297 -19.29 -1.68 -10.86
CA TRP A 297 -20.29 -1.77 -9.81
C TRP A 297 -21.73 -1.74 -10.36
N TYR A 298 -21.95 -1.08 -11.51
CA TYR A 298 -23.22 -1.09 -12.22
C TYR A 298 -23.49 -2.44 -12.90
N ASN A 299 -22.51 -2.96 -13.65
CA ASN A 299 -22.60 -4.25 -14.35
C ASN A 299 -21.24 -4.97 -14.32
N ALA A 300 -21.08 -5.92 -13.41
CA ALA A 300 -19.83 -6.65 -13.19
C ALA A 300 -19.41 -7.54 -14.38
N THR A 301 -20.32 -7.85 -15.31
CA THR A 301 -20.04 -8.68 -16.50
C THR A 301 -19.47 -7.83 -17.63
N GLU A 302 -20.16 -6.77 -17.99
CA GLU A 302 -19.78 -5.92 -19.12
C GLU A 302 -18.74 -4.87 -18.74
N LYS A 303 -18.79 -4.41 -17.45
CA LYS A 303 -17.90 -3.40 -16.91
C LYS A 303 -17.92 -2.13 -17.78
N GLN A 304 -16.77 -1.56 -18.07
CA GLN A 304 -16.62 -0.35 -18.88
C GLN A 304 -16.70 -0.57 -20.41
N ALA A 305 -16.65 -1.82 -20.87
CA ALA A 305 -16.51 -2.10 -22.32
C ALA A 305 -17.59 -1.49 -23.21
N PRO A 306 -18.88 -1.37 -22.81
CA PRO A 306 -19.89 -0.71 -23.60
C PRO A 306 -19.69 0.81 -23.74
N TYR A 307 -18.98 1.44 -22.80
CA TYR A 307 -18.81 2.87 -22.64
C TYR A 307 -17.42 3.35 -23.07
N GLN A 308 -16.38 2.70 -22.56
CA GLN A 308 -14.97 3.07 -22.69
C GLN A 308 -14.15 1.84 -23.07
N PRO A 309 -14.27 1.28 -24.30
CA PRO A 309 -13.44 0.16 -24.73
C PRO A 309 -11.98 0.60 -24.83
N THR A 310 -11.08 -0.34 -24.49
CA THR A 310 -9.65 -0.15 -24.69
C THR A 310 -9.22 -0.75 -26.01
N TYR A 311 -8.60 0.06 -26.84
CA TYR A 311 -7.89 -0.34 -28.04
C TYR A 311 -6.39 -0.24 -27.83
N TYR A 312 -5.62 -0.66 -28.81
CA TYR A 312 -4.16 -0.59 -28.77
C TYR A 312 -3.65 0.10 -30.04
N ILE A 313 -2.66 0.96 -29.88
CA ILE A 313 -1.95 1.61 -30.98
C ILE A 313 -0.46 1.28 -30.91
N PRO A 314 0.27 1.25 -32.06
CA PRO A 314 1.72 1.09 -32.02
C PRO A 314 2.36 2.17 -31.15
N ASP A 315 3.32 1.77 -30.29
CA ASP A 315 4.05 2.71 -29.45
C ASP A 315 5.16 3.38 -30.28
N PRO A 316 5.11 4.72 -30.50
CA PRO A 316 6.13 5.42 -31.27
C PRO A 316 7.52 5.40 -30.63
N ALA A 317 7.57 5.28 -29.29
CA ALA A 317 8.83 5.29 -28.54
C ALA A 317 9.51 3.92 -28.53
N ASN A 318 8.74 2.82 -28.69
CA ASN A 318 9.24 1.45 -28.59
C ASN A 318 8.72 0.61 -29.75
N PRO A 319 9.42 0.58 -30.90
CA PRO A 319 8.99 -0.17 -32.08
C PRO A 319 8.72 -1.66 -31.77
N GLY A 320 7.56 -2.15 -32.19
CA GLY A 320 7.13 -3.52 -31.95
C GLY A 320 6.34 -3.71 -30.64
N THR A 321 6.11 -2.66 -29.87
CA THR A 321 5.20 -2.65 -28.71
C THR A 321 3.94 -1.85 -29.00
N TYR A 322 2.91 -2.03 -28.14
CA TYR A 322 1.63 -1.37 -28.27
C TYR A 322 1.26 -0.70 -26.96
N GLN A 323 0.71 0.50 -27.03
CA GLN A 323 0.18 1.23 -25.90
C GLN A 323 -1.36 1.24 -25.91
N PRO A 324 -2.01 1.18 -24.73
CA PRO A 324 -3.47 1.22 -24.66
C PRO A 324 -4.00 2.62 -25.00
N LEU A 325 -5.12 2.65 -25.71
CA LEU A 325 -5.91 3.83 -26.02
C LEU A 325 -7.36 3.58 -25.58
N THR A 326 -7.88 4.42 -24.68
CA THR A 326 -9.28 4.37 -24.30
C THR A 326 -10.12 5.23 -25.27
N ALA A 327 -11.10 4.61 -25.91
CA ALA A 327 -12.07 5.33 -26.73
C ALA A 327 -13.37 5.52 -25.96
N TYR A 328 -14.07 6.62 -26.24
CA TYR A 328 -15.37 6.92 -25.64
C TYR A 328 -16.47 6.66 -26.67
N LYS A 329 -17.44 5.81 -26.32
CA LYS A 329 -18.63 5.54 -27.15
C LYS A 329 -19.80 6.43 -26.75
N ASP A 330 -20.80 6.53 -27.63
CA ASP A 330 -22.01 7.31 -27.39
C ASP A 330 -22.67 7.00 -26.04
N LEU A 331 -22.71 5.73 -25.65
CA LEU A 331 -23.24 5.31 -24.36
C LEU A 331 -22.56 5.97 -23.16
N TYR A 332 -21.25 6.30 -23.25
CA TYR A 332 -20.56 7.04 -22.20
C TYR A 332 -21.14 8.47 -22.04
N PHE A 333 -21.36 9.15 -23.14
CA PHE A 333 -21.89 10.53 -23.13
C PHE A 333 -23.37 10.61 -22.69
N LEU A 334 -24.08 9.49 -22.75
CA LEU A 334 -25.43 9.38 -22.20
C LEU A 334 -25.45 9.18 -20.69
N THR A 335 -24.35 8.72 -20.07
CA THR A 335 -24.31 8.45 -18.63
C THR A 335 -24.52 9.72 -17.82
N THR A 336 -25.19 9.59 -16.68
CA THR A 336 -25.48 10.73 -15.80
C THR A 336 -24.20 11.43 -15.34
N VAL A 337 -23.13 10.69 -15.01
CA VAL A 337 -21.86 11.30 -14.59
C VAL A 337 -21.22 12.13 -15.71
N SER A 338 -21.22 11.66 -16.96
CA SER A 338 -20.69 12.42 -18.09
C SER A 338 -21.51 13.67 -18.37
N ARG A 339 -22.83 13.54 -18.36
CA ARG A 339 -23.75 14.67 -18.56
C ARG A 339 -23.60 15.74 -17.49
N LEU A 340 -23.59 15.34 -16.21
CA LEU A 340 -23.46 16.29 -15.09
C LEU A 340 -22.11 16.99 -15.07
N HIS A 341 -21.04 16.26 -15.32
CA HIS A 341 -19.70 16.83 -15.20
C HIS A 341 -19.28 17.65 -16.42
N ASN A 342 -19.60 17.18 -17.63
CA ASN A 342 -19.09 17.80 -18.86
C ASN A 342 -20.09 18.74 -19.54
N PHE A 343 -21.41 18.61 -19.28
CA PHE A 343 -22.45 19.22 -20.08
C PHE A 343 -23.60 19.83 -19.25
N ASP A 344 -23.33 20.19 -18.01
CA ASP A 344 -24.34 20.81 -17.11
C ASP A 344 -25.64 19.99 -16.99
N GLY A 345 -25.57 18.69 -17.06
CA GLY A 345 -26.70 17.76 -17.03
C GLY A 345 -27.39 17.52 -18.40
N SER A 346 -27.00 18.26 -19.43
CA SER A 346 -27.59 18.15 -20.76
C SER A 346 -27.00 16.99 -21.56
N TYR A 347 -27.76 16.45 -22.48
CA TYR A 347 -27.19 15.60 -23.53
C TYR A 347 -26.69 16.50 -24.68
N THR A 348 -25.42 16.32 -25.03
CA THR A 348 -24.79 17.04 -26.14
C THR A 348 -24.36 16.01 -27.17
N PRO A 349 -24.98 15.95 -28.36
CA PRO A 349 -24.59 15.07 -29.43
C PRO A 349 -23.21 15.43 -29.95
N ALA A 350 -22.41 14.43 -30.34
CA ALA A 350 -21.14 14.66 -31.00
C ALA A 350 -21.33 15.41 -32.34
N GLY A 351 -20.45 16.34 -32.68
CA GLY A 351 -20.38 16.93 -34.02
C GLY A 351 -19.47 16.10 -34.95
N GLU A 352 -18.46 15.49 -34.38
CA GLU A 352 -17.51 14.64 -35.10
C GLU A 352 -17.29 13.34 -34.34
N VAL A 353 -17.05 12.25 -35.08
CA VAL A 353 -16.72 10.92 -34.51
C VAL A 353 -15.50 10.33 -35.21
N TYR A 354 -14.80 9.43 -34.51
CA TYR A 354 -13.74 8.65 -35.10
C TYR A 354 -14.28 7.30 -35.57
N TYR A 355 -14.24 7.05 -36.87
CA TYR A 355 -14.39 5.72 -37.42
C TYR A 355 -13.10 4.96 -37.26
N ILE A 356 -13.13 3.83 -36.54
CA ILE A 356 -11.95 3.05 -36.18
C ILE A 356 -12.05 1.65 -36.80
N GLU A 357 -11.06 1.29 -37.61
CA GLU A 357 -10.84 -0.10 -38.03
C GLU A 357 -9.78 -0.71 -37.15
N TYR A 358 -10.00 -1.95 -36.71
CA TYR A 358 -9.08 -2.65 -35.83
C TYR A 358 -9.01 -4.15 -36.15
N THR A 359 -7.89 -4.78 -35.76
CA THR A 359 -7.70 -6.23 -35.82
C THR A 359 -7.63 -6.80 -34.41
N THR A 360 -8.24 -7.99 -34.20
CA THR A 360 -8.32 -8.65 -32.89
C THR A 360 -7.24 -9.70 -32.66
N SER A 361 -6.34 -9.91 -33.63
CA SER A 361 -5.35 -10.99 -33.60
C SER A 361 -3.96 -10.42 -33.82
N ILE A 362 -3.23 -10.16 -32.72
CA ILE A 362 -1.81 -9.79 -32.81
C ILE A 362 -0.99 -10.66 -31.87
N GLY A 363 -0.24 -11.60 -32.47
CA GLY A 363 0.74 -12.41 -31.76
C GLY A 363 0.13 -13.29 -30.65
N SER A 364 0.75 -13.26 -29.46
CA SER A 364 0.38 -14.09 -28.31
C SER A 364 -0.79 -13.53 -27.46
N ARG A 365 -1.46 -12.47 -27.89
CA ARG A 365 -2.56 -11.82 -27.17
C ARG A 365 -3.79 -11.63 -28.04
N PRO A 366 -4.59 -12.68 -28.24
CA PRO A 366 -5.74 -12.67 -29.16
C PRO A 366 -6.87 -11.69 -28.75
N ASP A 367 -6.85 -11.20 -27.50
CA ASP A 367 -7.91 -10.36 -26.96
C ASP A 367 -7.65 -8.85 -27.13
N GLN A 368 -6.55 -8.46 -27.76
CA GLN A 368 -6.22 -7.06 -27.98
C GLN A 368 -6.69 -6.57 -29.34
N ALA A 369 -7.59 -5.58 -29.33
CA ALA A 369 -8.05 -4.87 -30.54
C ALA A 369 -7.04 -3.77 -30.89
N VAL A 370 -6.24 -3.97 -31.95
CA VAL A 370 -5.26 -2.98 -32.41
C VAL A 370 -5.84 -2.15 -33.55
N ILE A 371 -5.81 -0.83 -33.39
CA ILE A 371 -6.27 0.10 -34.40
C ILE A 371 -5.35 0.06 -35.62
N THR A 372 -5.92 -0.17 -36.79
CA THR A 372 -5.25 -0.14 -38.09
C THR A 372 -5.47 1.18 -38.82
N THR A 373 -6.69 1.74 -38.68
CA THR A 373 -7.08 3.01 -39.32
C THR A 373 -7.99 3.78 -38.39
N ALA A 374 -7.85 5.10 -38.34
CA ALA A 374 -8.76 6.00 -37.66
C ALA A 374 -9.05 7.19 -38.59
N THR A 375 -10.33 7.44 -38.86
CA THR A 375 -10.78 8.52 -39.73
C THR A 375 -11.81 9.37 -39.00
N VAL A 376 -11.67 10.70 -39.03
CA VAL A 376 -12.67 11.63 -38.52
C VAL A 376 -13.81 11.72 -39.52
N MET A 377 -15.02 11.65 -38.99
CA MET A 377 -16.26 11.77 -39.78
C MET A 377 -17.22 12.70 -39.06
N ASP A 378 -18.09 13.36 -39.80
CA ASP A 378 -19.26 14.06 -39.20
C ASP A 378 -20.17 13.03 -38.55
N ALA A 379 -20.70 13.34 -37.34
CA ALA A 379 -21.53 12.47 -36.51
C ALA A 379 -22.95 12.29 -37.01
#